data_a88745ade9e12a89eca7a128f4d9e524
#
_entry.id   a88745ade9e12a89eca7a128f4d9e524
#
_cell.length_a   1.000
_cell.length_b   1.000
_cell.length_c   1.000
_cell.angle_alpha   90.00
_cell.angle_beta   90.00
_cell.angle_gamma   90.00
#
_symmetry.space_group_name_H-M   'P 1'
#
loop_
_entity.id
_entity.type
_entity.pdbx_description
1 polymer ?
#
loop_
_entity_poly.entity_id
_entity_poly.type
_entity_poly.pdbx_seq_one_letter_code
_entity_poly.pdbx_strand_id
1 'polypeptide(L)'
;MQGAKTFLPYSKPYKFQNGEVIFQLYENALFDNIYLQYHKSKREKKLVSPVYHFNDASYPLNKSASISIHVNGISKQLQPKLVMMRMNKDGSFDYIGGSRNKNYIVATSKTLGAFALAVDTLAPTIKQLFKSDSIISNNDTLKFRYAEDISGIDNYSLTNNEAKLIVKHDANYKMLYIETKYLLAAENKLTLRVEDNRNNVSMYTVTVYRRQE
;
A
#
# COMPACT_ATOMS: atom_id res chain seq x y z
N MET A 1 18.39 14.85 22.14
CA MET A 1 18.01 14.26 23.46
C MET A 1 17.91 12.75 23.26
N GLN A 2 18.76 11.97 23.93
CA GLN A 2 18.60 10.51 23.99
C GLN A 2 17.33 10.22 24.81
N GLY A 3 16.33 9.61 24.18
CA GLY A 3 15.12 9.18 24.87
C GLY A 3 15.44 8.17 25.98
N ALA A 4 14.64 8.15 27.03
CA ALA A 4 14.76 7.16 28.09
C ALA A 4 14.69 5.73 27.51
N LYS A 5 15.61 4.85 27.98
CA LYS A 5 15.61 3.44 27.63
C LYS A 5 14.74 2.67 28.60
N THR A 6 13.80 1.89 28.10
CA THR A 6 12.94 1.02 28.92
C THR A 6 13.34 -0.43 28.68
N PHE A 7 13.71 -1.16 29.75
CA PHE A 7 13.98 -2.58 29.66
C PHE A 7 12.67 -3.36 29.44
N LEU A 8 12.63 -4.18 28.41
CA LEU A 8 11.48 -5.03 28.07
C LEU A 8 11.88 -6.50 28.08
N PRO A 9 11.38 -7.29 29.05
CA PRO A 9 11.51 -8.74 29.00
C PRO A 9 10.76 -9.32 27.79
N TYR A 10 11.36 -10.26 27.07
CA TYR A 10 10.78 -10.86 25.86
C TYR A 10 9.40 -11.48 26.09
N SER A 11 9.16 -12.05 27.27
CA SER A 11 7.95 -12.78 27.63
C SER A 11 6.78 -11.88 28.11
N LYS A 12 7.03 -10.59 28.33
CA LYS A 12 6.00 -9.69 28.89
C LYS A 12 5.38 -8.80 27.83
N PRO A 13 4.06 -8.56 27.90
CA PRO A 13 3.42 -7.54 27.05
C PRO A 13 3.91 -6.14 27.47
N TYR A 14 3.92 -5.24 26.52
CA TYR A 14 4.29 -3.84 26.77
C TYR A 14 3.37 -2.90 25.98
N LYS A 15 2.98 -1.80 26.62
CA LYS A 15 2.22 -0.74 25.99
C LYS A 15 2.83 0.62 26.31
N PHE A 16 3.17 1.34 25.25
CA PHE A 16 3.55 2.76 25.33
C PHE A 16 2.37 3.61 24.83
N GLN A 17 2.10 4.72 25.49
CA GLN A 17 1.06 5.67 25.10
C GLN A 17 1.39 7.07 25.58
N ASN A 18 1.29 8.08 24.69
CA ASN A 18 1.54 9.48 25.02
C ASN A 18 0.48 10.45 24.44
N GLY A 19 -0.72 9.96 24.10
CA GLY A 19 -1.79 10.75 23.47
C GLY A 19 -1.67 10.90 21.95
N GLU A 20 -0.49 10.86 21.36
CA GLU A 20 -0.26 10.96 19.92
C GLU A 20 -0.08 9.59 19.27
N VAL A 21 0.61 8.68 19.96
CA VAL A 21 0.89 7.33 19.47
C VAL A 21 0.70 6.30 20.58
N ILE A 22 0.17 5.15 20.21
CA ILE A 22 0.10 3.95 21.03
C ILE A 22 0.93 2.89 20.31
N PHE A 23 1.89 2.32 21.03
CA PHE A 23 2.69 1.19 20.55
C PHE A 23 2.50 0.02 21.52
N GLN A 24 2.12 -1.14 21.01
CA GLN A 24 1.78 -2.29 21.82
C GLN A 24 2.50 -3.55 21.33
N LEU A 25 3.24 -4.16 22.24
CA LEU A 25 3.79 -5.50 22.12
C LEU A 25 2.91 -6.46 22.93
N TYR A 26 2.58 -7.60 22.32
CA TYR A 26 1.86 -8.67 22.99
C TYR A 26 2.84 -9.60 23.74
N GLU A 27 2.31 -10.44 24.57
CA GLU A 27 3.12 -11.46 25.26
C GLU A 27 3.88 -12.33 24.25
N ASN A 28 5.18 -12.54 24.53
CA ASN A 28 6.11 -13.24 23.62
C ASN A 28 6.24 -12.62 22.23
N ALA A 29 6.09 -11.28 22.11
CA ALA A 29 6.28 -10.59 20.85
C ALA A 29 7.77 -10.39 20.49
N LEU A 30 8.64 -10.42 21.44
CA LEU A 30 10.08 -10.30 21.25
C LEU A 30 10.74 -11.68 21.20
N PHE A 31 11.88 -11.79 20.51
CA PHE A 31 12.72 -13.00 20.53
C PHE A 31 13.68 -13.03 21.73
N ASP A 32 14.06 -11.84 22.25
CA ASP A 32 14.96 -11.66 23.35
C ASP A 32 14.62 -10.40 24.15
N ASN A 33 15.23 -10.24 25.32
CA ASN A 33 15.12 -9.02 26.11
C ASN A 33 15.76 -7.86 25.37
N ILE A 34 15.10 -6.70 25.38
CA ILE A 34 15.61 -5.50 24.70
C ILE A 34 15.53 -4.27 25.59
N TYR A 35 16.30 -3.23 25.23
CA TYR A 35 16.07 -1.88 25.69
C TYR A 35 15.32 -1.10 24.62
N LEU A 36 14.03 -0.81 24.84
CA LEU A 36 13.24 0.01 23.96
C LEU A 36 13.63 1.48 24.13
N GLN A 37 13.87 2.14 23.00
CA GLN A 37 14.07 3.58 22.91
C GLN A 37 12.93 4.19 22.12
N TYR A 38 12.32 5.24 22.64
CA TYR A 38 11.33 6.03 21.93
C TYR A 38 11.85 7.44 21.70
N HIS A 39 11.70 7.94 20.50
CA HIS A 39 11.83 9.36 20.21
C HIS A 39 10.87 9.77 19.09
N LYS A 40 10.59 11.07 19.00
CA LYS A 40 9.74 11.68 17.99
C LYS A 40 10.59 12.64 17.16
N SER A 41 10.54 12.52 15.85
CA SER A 41 11.15 13.47 14.92
C SER A 41 10.09 14.34 14.22
N LYS A 42 10.54 15.42 13.59
CA LYS A 42 9.65 16.31 12.85
C LYS A 42 9.01 15.57 11.68
N ARG A 43 7.86 16.09 11.23
CA ARG A 43 7.18 15.64 10.02
C ARG A 43 8.05 15.87 8.78
N GLU A 44 8.20 14.87 7.95
CA GLU A 44 8.83 14.96 6.65
C GLU A 44 7.85 15.40 5.55
N LYS A 45 8.37 15.84 4.39
CA LYS A 45 7.59 16.50 3.33
C LYS A 45 6.38 15.70 2.83
N LYS A 46 6.49 14.38 2.73
CA LYS A 46 5.43 13.49 2.23
C LYS A 46 4.50 12.96 3.33
N LEU A 47 4.75 13.26 4.58
CA LEU A 47 4.00 12.77 5.72
C LEU A 47 3.02 13.81 6.25
N VAL A 48 1.99 13.36 6.95
CA VAL A 48 0.99 14.22 7.59
C VAL A 48 1.03 14.15 9.13
N SER A 49 1.88 13.28 9.68
CA SER A 49 2.21 13.22 11.11
C SER A 49 3.72 13.37 11.34
N PRO A 50 4.17 13.61 12.59
CA PRO A 50 5.53 13.34 13.00
C PRO A 50 5.91 11.87 12.76
N VAL A 51 7.22 11.57 12.82
CA VAL A 51 7.72 10.20 12.79
C VAL A 51 7.98 9.73 14.22
N TYR A 52 7.41 8.60 14.58
CA TYR A 52 7.50 7.99 15.91
C TYR A 52 8.42 6.78 15.85
N HIS A 53 9.57 6.85 16.52
CA HIS A 53 10.62 5.85 16.47
C HIS A 53 10.56 4.95 17.70
N PHE A 54 10.56 3.63 17.47
CA PHE A 54 10.65 2.57 18.47
C PHE A 54 11.81 1.66 18.09
N ASN A 55 13.02 1.98 18.54
CA ASN A 55 14.28 1.41 18.06
C ASN A 55 14.43 1.58 16.53
N ASP A 56 15.08 0.66 15.85
CA ASP A 56 15.22 0.63 14.42
C ASP A 56 14.58 -0.63 13.79
N ALA A 57 14.44 -0.65 12.48
CA ALA A 57 13.81 -1.73 11.74
C ALA A 57 14.64 -3.04 11.69
N SER A 58 15.83 -3.08 12.30
CA SER A 58 16.65 -4.29 12.39
C SER A 58 16.17 -5.29 13.44
N TYR A 59 15.27 -4.86 14.35
CA TYR A 59 14.71 -5.74 15.38
C TYR A 59 13.46 -6.45 14.88
N PRO A 60 13.55 -7.75 14.49
CA PRO A 60 12.39 -8.54 14.12
C PRO A 60 11.54 -8.86 15.34
N LEU A 61 10.26 -9.09 15.12
CA LEU A 61 9.31 -9.48 16.15
C LEU A 61 8.79 -10.90 15.90
N ASN A 62 8.68 -11.69 16.96
CA ASN A 62 8.04 -13.01 16.93
C ASN A 62 6.52 -12.90 16.69
N LYS A 63 5.88 -11.90 17.30
CA LYS A 63 4.49 -11.52 17.03
C LYS A 63 4.45 -10.05 16.62
N SER A 64 3.56 -9.70 15.69
CA SER A 64 3.42 -8.33 15.22
C SER A 64 3.09 -7.38 16.38
N ALA A 65 3.76 -6.22 16.40
CA ALA A 65 3.35 -5.09 17.21
C ALA A 65 2.12 -4.40 16.60
N SER A 66 1.31 -3.77 17.45
CA SER A 66 0.26 -2.84 17.03
C SER A 66 0.75 -1.41 17.20
N ILE A 67 0.58 -0.60 16.15
CA ILE A 67 0.90 0.82 16.14
C ILE A 67 -0.38 1.60 15.85
N SER A 68 -0.70 2.57 16.71
CA SER A 68 -1.84 3.46 16.51
C SER A 68 -1.37 4.91 16.57
N ILE A 69 -1.56 5.66 15.49
CA ILE A 69 -1.19 7.09 15.44
C ILE A 69 -2.48 7.92 15.42
N HIS A 70 -2.55 8.89 16.30
CA HIS A 70 -3.69 9.80 16.43
C HIS A 70 -3.81 10.69 15.19
N VAL A 71 -5.04 10.77 14.67
CA VAL A 71 -5.38 11.65 13.53
C VAL A 71 -5.63 13.05 14.05
N ASN A 72 -4.62 13.91 13.96
CA ASN A 72 -4.71 15.29 14.43
C ASN A 72 -4.50 16.29 13.28
N GLY A 73 -5.35 17.30 13.21
CA GLY A 73 -5.21 18.38 12.22
C GLY A 73 -5.49 17.99 10.77
N ILE A 74 -6.05 16.80 10.50
CA ILE A 74 -6.35 16.31 9.16
C ILE A 74 -7.83 16.45 8.85
N SER A 75 -8.15 17.10 7.72
CA SER A 75 -9.52 17.33 7.31
C SER A 75 -10.31 16.01 7.17
N LYS A 76 -11.61 16.04 7.48
CA LYS A 76 -12.49 14.86 7.39
C LYS A 76 -12.46 14.20 6.00
N GLN A 77 -12.30 14.99 4.93
CA GLN A 77 -12.24 14.51 3.55
C GLN A 77 -10.98 13.66 3.27
N LEU A 78 -9.85 13.98 3.90
CA LEU A 78 -8.60 13.25 3.73
C LEU A 78 -8.44 12.05 4.67
N GLN A 79 -9.25 11.97 5.72
CA GLN A 79 -9.13 10.89 6.69
C GLN A 79 -9.32 9.47 6.12
N PRO A 80 -10.22 9.21 5.13
CA PRO A 80 -10.31 7.91 4.47
C PRO A 80 -9.07 7.54 3.65
N LYS A 81 -8.28 8.55 3.26
CA LYS A 81 -7.06 8.42 2.45
C LYS A 81 -5.79 8.24 3.30
N LEU A 82 -5.91 8.21 4.62
CA LEU A 82 -4.78 8.02 5.52
C LEU A 82 -4.22 6.62 5.45
N VAL A 83 -2.90 6.54 5.45
CA VAL A 83 -2.11 5.30 5.43
C VAL A 83 -1.06 5.33 6.53
N MET A 84 -0.73 4.14 7.07
CA MET A 84 0.42 3.98 7.95
C MET A 84 1.65 3.64 7.12
N MET A 85 2.71 4.38 7.35
CA MET A 85 4.01 4.21 6.72
C MET A 85 5.02 3.75 7.75
N ARG A 86 5.96 2.88 7.35
CA ARG A 86 7.13 2.48 8.14
C ARG A 86 8.38 2.93 7.42
N MET A 87 9.31 3.56 8.13
CA MET A 87 10.59 3.98 7.61
C MET A 87 11.56 2.81 7.48
N ASN A 88 12.20 2.70 6.34
CA ASN A 88 13.25 1.75 6.03
C ASN A 88 14.64 2.26 6.53
N LYS A 89 15.66 1.41 6.42
CA LYS A 89 17.04 1.76 6.83
C LYS A 89 17.65 2.87 5.98
N ASP A 90 17.25 2.99 4.73
CA ASP A 90 17.68 4.04 3.78
C ASP A 90 16.92 5.35 3.92
N GLY A 91 15.96 5.45 4.85
CA GLY A 91 15.10 6.61 5.07
C GLY A 91 13.88 6.66 4.16
N SER A 92 13.70 5.73 3.24
CA SER A 92 12.46 5.60 2.47
C SER A 92 11.32 5.09 3.33
N PHE A 93 10.09 5.19 2.84
CA PHE A 93 8.90 4.75 3.56
C PHE A 93 8.14 3.70 2.79
N ASP A 94 7.80 2.60 3.47
CA ASP A 94 6.91 1.55 2.96
C ASP A 94 5.51 1.70 3.56
N TYR A 95 4.51 1.43 2.73
CA TYR A 95 3.14 1.25 3.16
C TYR A 95 2.98 -0.04 3.96
N ILE A 96 2.40 0.06 5.15
CA ILE A 96 2.12 -1.10 6.00
C ILE A 96 0.61 -1.23 6.34
N GLY A 97 -0.26 -0.65 5.52
CA GLY A 97 -1.70 -0.71 5.73
C GLY A 97 -2.23 0.48 6.51
N GLY A 98 -3.08 0.17 7.44
CA GLY A 98 -3.73 1.12 8.34
C GLY A 98 -5.24 1.16 8.17
N SER A 99 -5.93 0.78 9.23
CA SER A 99 -7.38 0.92 9.35
C SER A 99 -7.72 1.99 10.38
N ARG A 100 -8.86 2.63 10.18
CA ARG A 100 -9.32 3.63 11.13
C ARG A 100 -9.99 2.96 12.34
N ASN A 101 -9.58 3.36 13.54
CA ASN A 101 -10.26 3.04 14.78
C ASN A 101 -10.44 4.33 15.59
N LYS A 102 -11.66 4.84 15.67
CA LYS A 102 -11.99 6.15 16.29
C LYS A 102 -11.10 7.28 15.71
N ASN A 103 -10.25 7.86 16.54
CA ASN A 103 -9.35 8.96 16.19
C ASN A 103 -7.91 8.48 15.88
N TYR A 104 -7.71 7.19 15.65
CA TYR A 104 -6.40 6.61 15.34
C TYR A 104 -6.44 5.88 14.00
N ILE A 105 -5.29 5.90 13.32
CA ILE A 105 -4.99 4.91 12.28
C ILE A 105 -4.16 3.82 12.95
N VAL A 106 -4.59 2.57 12.79
CA VAL A 106 -4.00 1.39 13.42
C VAL A 106 -3.42 0.47 12.36
N ALA A 107 -2.18 0.07 12.53
CA ALA A 107 -1.51 -0.92 11.69
C ALA A 107 -0.72 -1.91 12.54
N THR A 108 -0.21 -2.97 11.93
CA THR A 108 0.69 -3.93 12.56
C THR A 108 2.03 -3.98 11.85
N SER A 109 3.09 -4.30 12.60
CA SER A 109 4.43 -4.48 12.06
C SER A 109 5.11 -5.71 12.66
N LYS A 110 5.85 -6.45 11.84
CA LYS A 110 6.71 -7.57 12.27
C LYS A 110 8.13 -7.14 12.67
N THR A 111 8.40 -5.84 12.66
CA THR A 111 9.67 -5.27 13.12
C THR A 111 9.40 -4.05 14.00
N LEU A 112 10.32 -3.73 14.89
CA LEU A 112 10.40 -2.39 15.45
C LEU A 112 10.73 -1.38 14.34
N GLY A 113 10.85 -0.11 14.66
CA GLY A 113 11.21 0.92 13.68
C GLY A 113 10.47 2.21 13.85
N ALA A 114 10.44 3.01 12.81
CA ALA A 114 9.81 4.32 12.81
C ALA A 114 8.52 4.33 11.95
N PHE A 115 7.48 4.98 12.46
CA PHE A 115 6.14 4.96 11.89
C PHE A 115 5.58 6.37 11.77
N ALA A 116 4.83 6.62 10.71
CA ALA A 116 4.18 7.89 10.46
C ALA A 116 2.88 7.71 9.65
N LEU A 117 2.07 8.77 9.56
CA LEU A 117 0.92 8.82 8.66
C LEU A 117 1.28 9.58 7.38
N ALA A 118 0.80 9.07 6.25
CA ALA A 118 0.73 9.77 4.98
C ALA A 118 -0.71 9.81 4.47
N VAL A 119 -0.93 10.57 3.40
CA VAL A 119 -2.22 10.61 2.67
C VAL A 119 -1.98 10.12 1.26
N ASP A 120 -2.77 9.17 0.83
CA ASP A 120 -2.78 8.66 -0.53
C ASP A 120 -4.04 9.13 -1.27
N THR A 121 -3.87 10.10 -2.15
CA THR A 121 -4.94 10.67 -2.98
C THR A 121 -4.70 10.49 -4.47
N LEU A 122 -3.59 9.84 -4.84
CA LEU A 122 -3.21 9.64 -6.23
C LEU A 122 -3.73 8.29 -6.72
N ALA A 123 -4.47 8.32 -7.82
CA ALA A 123 -4.88 7.08 -8.45
C ALA A 123 -3.70 6.39 -9.15
N PRO A 124 -3.71 5.05 -9.25
CA PRO A 124 -2.72 4.31 -10.02
C PRO A 124 -2.62 4.82 -11.45
N THR A 125 -1.44 4.84 -12.03
CA THR A 125 -1.28 5.14 -13.45
C THR A 125 -1.29 3.86 -14.27
N ILE A 126 -1.85 3.93 -15.50
CA ILE A 126 -1.94 2.80 -16.43
C ILE A 126 -1.22 3.18 -17.72
N LYS A 127 -0.34 2.32 -18.20
CA LYS A 127 0.35 2.46 -19.47
C LYS A 127 0.15 1.21 -20.32
N GLN A 128 -0.46 1.38 -21.52
CA GLN A 128 -0.49 0.29 -22.50
C GLN A 128 0.91 0.07 -23.13
N LEU A 129 1.22 -1.18 -23.45
CA LEU A 129 2.51 -1.58 -24.05
C LEU A 129 2.34 -2.18 -25.47
N PHE A 130 1.25 -1.84 -26.13
CA PHE A 130 0.96 -2.18 -27.52
C PHE A 130 0.45 -0.92 -28.24
N LYS A 131 0.31 -0.95 -29.56
CA LYS A 131 -0.24 0.20 -30.30
C LYS A 131 -1.76 0.23 -30.19
N SER A 132 -2.35 1.43 -30.07
CA SER A 132 -3.79 1.63 -30.23
C SER A 132 -4.19 1.22 -31.65
N ASP A 133 -5.43 0.80 -31.81
CA ASP A 133 -5.98 0.38 -33.10
C ASP A 133 -5.20 -0.77 -33.75
N SER A 134 -4.52 -1.57 -32.94
CA SER A 134 -3.78 -2.73 -33.42
C SER A 134 -4.72 -3.81 -33.92
N ILE A 135 -4.31 -4.46 -35.01
CA ILE A 135 -4.91 -5.72 -35.46
C ILE A 135 -4.26 -6.85 -34.65
N ILE A 136 -5.09 -7.58 -33.91
CA ILE A 136 -4.67 -8.68 -33.04
C ILE A 136 -4.95 -10.05 -33.65
N SER A 137 -4.13 -11.04 -33.32
CA SER A 137 -4.32 -12.45 -33.64
C SER A 137 -4.77 -13.25 -32.42
N ASN A 138 -5.16 -14.52 -32.60
CA ASN A 138 -5.63 -15.40 -31.52
C ASN A 138 -4.59 -15.68 -30.44
N ASN A 139 -3.30 -15.60 -30.77
CA ASN A 139 -2.20 -15.98 -29.92
C ASN A 139 -1.44 -14.76 -29.30
N ASP A 140 -1.96 -13.56 -29.51
CA ASP A 140 -1.35 -12.37 -28.96
C ASP A 140 -1.69 -12.21 -27.46
N THR A 141 -0.90 -11.41 -26.78
CA THR A 141 -1.13 -10.99 -25.41
C THR A 141 -0.98 -9.49 -25.31
N LEU A 142 -2.05 -8.80 -24.97
CA LEU A 142 -2.01 -7.38 -24.70
C LEU A 142 -1.50 -7.15 -23.28
N LYS A 143 -0.60 -6.17 -23.11
CA LYS A 143 0.09 -5.89 -21.86
C LYS A 143 -0.16 -4.45 -21.42
N PHE A 144 -0.54 -4.30 -20.17
CA PHE A 144 -0.59 -3.02 -19.49
C PHE A 144 0.34 -3.02 -18.31
N ARG A 145 1.08 -1.94 -18.14
CA ARG A 145 1.85 -1.67 -16.92
C ARG A 145 1.08 -0.68 -16.08
N TYR A 146 1.02 -0.92 -14.78
CA TYR A 146 0.54 0.07 -13.83
C TYR A 146 1.69 0.55 -12.93
N ALA A 147 1.54 1.77 -12.39
CA ALA A 147 2.38 2.25 -11.30
C ALA A 147 1.48 2.83 -10.21
N GLU A 148 1.85 2.55 -8.99
CA GLU A 148 1.22 3.02 -7.78
C GLU A 148 2.32 3.23 -6.74
N ASP A 149 2.28 4.37 -6.03
CA ASP A 149 3.44 4.86 -5.27
C ASP A 149 3.32 4.67 -3.76
N ILE A 150 2.10 4.50 -3.21
CA ILE A 150 1.90 4.54 -1.77
C ILE A 150 1.16 3.29 -1.25
N SER A 151 -0.13 3.12 -1.58
CA SER A 151 -0.96 2.12 -0.90
C SER A 151 -1.03 0.76 -1.59
N GLY A 152 -0.49 0.64 -2.79
CA GLY A 152 -0.57 -0.58 -3.60
C GLY A 152 -1.96 -0.78 -4.23
N ILE A 153 -2.05 -1.75 -5.15
CA ILE A 153 -3.31 -2.07 -5.84
C ILE A 153 -4.17 -2.98 -4.97
N ASP A 154 -5.43 -2.60 -4.81
CA ASP A 154 -6.47 -3.40 -4.16
C ASP A 154 -7.24 -4.23 -5.18
N ASN A 155 -7.70 -3.58 -6.27
CA ASN A 155 -8.58 -4.23 -7.23
C ASN A 155 -8.29 -3.78 -8.66
N TYR A 156 -8.59 -4.67 -9.61
CA TYR A 156 -8.56 -4.36 -11.03
C TYR A 156 -9.67 -5.14 -11.75
N SER A 157 -10.20 -4.57 -12.80
CA SER A 157 -11.18 -5.22 -13.66
C SER A 157 -11.01 -4.77 -15.11
N LEU A 158 -11.33 -5.65 -16.04
CA LEU A 158 -11.37 -5.38 -17.46
C LEU A 158 -12.75 -5.70 -18.01
N THR A 159 -13.23 -4.85 -18.88
CA THR A 159 -14.38 -5.17 -19.71
C THR A 159 -14.02 -5.04 -21.20
N ASN A 160 -14.65 -5.86 -22.04
CA ASN A 160 -14.67 -5.72 -23.50
C ASN A 160 -16.12 -5.50 -23.93
N ASN A 161 -16.42 -4.36 -24.55
CA ASN A 161 -17.78 -4.02 -24.94
C ASN A 161 -18.77 -4.28 -23.77
N GLU A 162 -18.39 -3.84 -22.54
CA GLU A 162 -19.13 -3.99 -21.27
C GLU A 162 -19.11 -5.40 -20.64
N ALA A 163 -18.78 -6.45 -21.39
CA ALA A 163 -18.63 -7.80 -20.83
C ALA A 163 -17.32 -7.95 -20.05
N LYS A 164 -17.40 -8.54 -18.85
CA LYS A 164 -16.21 -8.79 -18.01
C LYS A 164 -15.26 -9.79 -18.67
N LEU A 165 -13.98 -9.49 -18.63
CA LEU A 165 -12.91 -10.38 -19.06
C LEU A 165 -11.97 -10.75 -17.91
N ILE A 166 -11.31 -11.90 -18.06
CA ILE A 166 -10.26 -12.34 -17.14
C ILE A 166 -8.96 -11.62 -17.49
N VAL A 167 -8.33 -11.06 -16.46
CA VAL A 167 -7.02 -10.42 -16.54
C VAL A 167 -6.04 -11.24 -15.69
N LYS A 168 -4.89 -11.59 -16.25
CA LYS A 168 -3.78 -12.15 -15.49
C LYS A 168 -2.96 -11.00 -14.87
N HIS A 169 -2.68 -11.10 -13.59
CA HIS A 169 -1.92 -10.10 -12.84
C HIS A 169 -0.57 -10.64 -12.41
N ASP A 170 0.49 -9.90 -12.69
CA ASP A 170 1.82 -10.12 -12.15
C ASP A 170 2.22 -8.91 -11.30
N ALA A 171 2.13 -9.08 -9.99
CA ALA A 171 2.43 -8.03 -9.02
C ALA A 171 3.92 -7.64 -8.99
N ASN A 172 4.82 -8.62 -9.25
CA ASN A 172 6.27 -8.38 -9.21
C ASN A 172 6.72 -7.45 -10.34
N TYR A 173 6.13 -7.61 -11.53
CA TYR A 173 6.42 -6.77 -12.69
C TYR A 173 5.44 -5.60 -12.83
N LYS A 174 4.45 -5.49 -11.95
CA LYS A 174 3.35 -4.50 -12.02
C LYS A 174 2.65 -4.52 -13.37
N MET A 175 2.28 -5.72 -13.83
CA MET A 175 1.75 -5.97 -15.17
C MET A 175 0.38 -6.65 -15.13
N LEU A 176 -0.46 -6.26 -16.08
CA LEU A 176 -1.74 -6.90 -16.38
C LEU A 176 -1.69 -7.44 -17.81
N TYR A 177 -2.13 -8.68 -18.01
CA TYR A 177 -2.07 -9.39 -19.27
C TYR A 177 -3.46 -9.84 -19.71
N ILE A 178 -3.77 -9.68 -20.99
CA ILE A 178 -5.03 -10.05 -21.62
C ILE A 178 -4.74 -10.97 -22.79
N GLU A 179 -5.23 -12.19 -22.76
CA GLU A 179 -5.11 -13.13 -23.87
C GLU A 179 -6.14 -12.79 -24.95
N THR A 180 -5.69 -12.50 -26.15
CA THR A 180 -6.53 -12.04 -27.27
C THR A 180 -7.49 -13.10 -27.79
N LYS A 181 -7.28 -14.38 -27.47
CA LYS A 181 -8.24 -15.46 -27.80
C LYS A 181 -9.65 -15.25 -27.26
N TYR A 182 -9.80 -14.41 -26.23
CA TYR A 182 -11.10 -14.05 -25.65
C TYR A 182 -11.73 -12.79 -26.25
N LEU A 183 -11.04 -12.11 -27.17
CA LEU A 183 -11.49 -10.90 -27.86
C LEU A 183 -12.10 -11.29 -29.21
N LEU A 184 -13.36 -11.77 -29.20
CA LEU A 184 -13.97 -12.42 -30.35
C LEU A 184 -14.62 -11.46 -31.35
N ALA A 185 -14.94 -10.24 -30.94
CA ALA A 185 -15.56 -9.24 -31.83
C ALA A 185 -14.54 -8.68 -32.84
N ALA A 186 -15.03 -8.23 -34.01
CA ALA A 186 -14.18 -7.53 -34.98
C ALA A 186 -13.57 -6.25 -34.36
N GLU A 187 -14.36 -5.54 -33.56
CA GLU A 187 -13.93 -4.38 -32.76
C GLU A 187 -14.08 -4.69 -31.27
N ASN A 188 -13.03 -4.52 -30.51
CA ASN A 188 -12.99 -4.79 -29.08
C ASN A 188 -12.60 -3.52 -28.33
N LYS A 189 -13.56 -2.91 -27.65
CA LYS A 189 -13.36 -1.74 -26.78
C LYS A 189 -13.04 -2.21 -25.37
N LEU A 190 -11.77 -2.18 -25.01
CA LEU A 190 -11.25 -2.63 -23.71
C LEU A 190 -11.28 -1.47 -22.74
N THR A 191 -11.93 -1.63 -21.60
CA THR A 191 -11.89 -0.66 -20.49
C THR A 191 -11.29 -1.34 -19.26
N LEU A 192 -10.08 -0.93 -18.91
CA LEU A 192 -9.34 -1.37 -17.73
C LEU A 192 -9.59 -0.38 -16.59
N ARG A 193 -10.05 -0.88 -15.46
CA ARG A 193 -10.18 -0.16 -14.19
C ARG A 193 -9.16 -0.71 -13.20
N VAL A 194 -8.40 0.17 -12.56
CA VAL A 194 -7.44 -0.17 -11.51
C VAL A 194 -7.73 0.71 -10.31
N GLU A 195 -7.78 0.11 -9.12
CA GLU A 195 -8.08 0.76 -7.85
C GLU A 195 -7.01 0.43 -6.81
N ASP A 196 -6.58 1.43 -6.04
CA ASP A 196 -5.65 1.25 -4.94
C ASP A 196 -6.36 0.96 -3.60
N ASN A 197 -5.59 0.70 -2.55
CA ASN A 197 -6.10 0.42 -1.21
C ASN A 197 -6.73 1.65 -0.51
N ARG A 198 -6.82 2.79 -1.17
CA ARG A 198 -7.50 4.00 -0.68
C ARG A 198 -8.63 4.47 -1.60
N ASN A 199 -9.12 3.55 -2.45
CA ASN A 199 -10.21 3.79 -3.39
C ASN A 199 -9.91 4.96 -4.34
N ASN A 200 -8.64 5.16 -4.74
CA ASN A 200 -8.31 6.01 -5.87
C ASN A 200 -8.37 5.15 -7.13
N VAL A 201 -9.11 5.59 -8.13
CA VAL A 201 -9.45 4.79 -9.31
C VAL A 201 -8.89 5.44 -10.57
N SER A 202 -8.23 4.63 -11.39
CA SER A 202 -7.94 4.96 -12.78
C SER A 202 -8.73 4.09 -13.73
N MET A 203 -9.19 4.70 -14.81
CA MET A 203 -9.82 4.01 -15.93
C MET A 203 -9.03 4.30 -17.21
N TYR A 204 -8.80 3.26 -17.99
CA TYR A 204 -8.10 3.35 -19.27
C TYR A 204 -8.87 2.59 -20.32
N THR A 205 -9.20 3.27 -21.43
CA THR A 205 -9.97 2.67 -22.54
C THR A 205 -9.13 2.67 -23.80
N VAL A 206 -9.11 1.54 -24.52
CA VAL A 206 -8.44 1.38 -25.80
C VAL A 206 -9.25 0.45 -26.70
N THR A 207 -9.21 0.70 -28.00
CA THR A 207 -9.82 -0.18 -29.02
C THR A 207 -8.74 -1.00 -29.70
N VAL A 208 -9.04 -2.27 -29.95
CA VAL A 208 -8.24 -3.17 -30.79
C VAL A 208 -9.14 -3.92 -31.75
N TYR A 209 -8.61 -4.27 -32.92
CA TYR A 209 -9.37 -4.90 -33.98
C TYR A 209 -8.88 -6.33 -34.19
N ARG A 210 -9.81 -7.26 -34.39
CA ARG A 210 -9.48 -8.64 -34.73
C ARG A 210 -9.31 -8.77 -36.24
N ARG A 211 -8.26 -9.49 -36.65
CA ARG A 211 -8.13 -9.89 -38.04
C ARG A 211 -9.31 -10.79 -38.39
N GLN A 212 -10.10 -10.42 -39.41
CA GLN A 212 -11.08 -11.33 -40.02
C GLN A 212 -10.27 -12.36 -40.84
N GLU A 213 -10.43 -13.65 -40.54
CA GLU A 213 -9.92 -14.74 -41.35
C GLU A 213 -10.79 -14.95 -42.55
#